data_4040e4b85b4c66370363cc060f7634af
#
_entry.id   4040e4b85b4c66370363cc060f7634af
#
_cell.length_a   1.000
_cell.length_b   1.000
_cell.length_c   1.000
_cell.angle_alpha   90.00
_cell.angle_beta   90.00
_cell.angle_gamma   90.00
#
_symmetry.space_group_name_H-M   'P 1'
#
loop_
_entity.id
_entity.type
_entity.pdbx_description
1 polymer ?
#
loop_
_entity_poly.entity_id
_entity_poly.type
_entity_poly.pdbx_seq_one_letter_code
_entity_poly.pdbx_strand_id
1 'polypeptide(L)'
;MDKTELRKDIKIESPTIHDSAFVADGARVIGDVTLKKDSSIWYNTVARADINKIIIGERSNVQDNSVIHLENDQGVIIGNDVTIGHNAIIHGCTIELSLIHI
;
A
#
# COMPACT_ATOMS: atom_id res chain seq x y z
N MET A 1 -1.01 0.39 28.75
CA MET A 1 -0.16 -0.57 28.04
C MET A 1 0.39 0.07 26.79
N ASP A 2 1.68 -0.05 26.56
CA ASP A 2 2.33 0.43 25.36
C ASP A 2 1.87 -0.42 24.17
N LYS A 3 1.47 0.22 23.09
CA LYS A 3 0.99 -0.48 21.88
C LYS A 3 2.04 -1.40 21.28
N THR A 4 3.31 -1.08 21.46
CA THR A 4 4.40 -1.89 20.94
C THR A 4 4.52 -3.25 21.64
N GLU A 5 3.94 -3.40 22.81
CA GLU A 5 3.95 -4.66 23.53
C GLU A 5 2.90 -5.64 23.04
N LEU A 6 1.91 -5.18 22.29
CA LEU A 6 0.85 -6.02 21.74
C LEU A 6 1.35 -6.91 20.61
N ARG A 7 2.28 -6.41 19.82
CA ARG A 7 2.86 -7.14 18.70
C ARG A 7 4.33 -6.78 18.57
N LYS A 8 5.19 -7.74 18.83
CA LYS A 8 6.65 -7.52 18.78
C LYS A 8 7.21 -7.55 17.37
N ASP A 9 6.44 -8.05 16.41
CA ASP A 9 6.84 -8.10 15.01
C ASP A 9 6.44 -6.85 14.22
N ILE A 10 5.72 -5.92 14.83
CA ILE A 10 5.34 -4.67 14.18
C ILE A 10 6.56 -3.77 14.05
N LYS A 11 6.82 -3.35 12.82
CA LYS A 11 7.84 -2.37 12.49
C LYS A 11 7.18 -1.17 11.83
N ILE A 12 7.28 -0.02 12.49
CA ILE A 12 6.72 1.22 11.94
C ILE A 12 7.87 2.00 11.33
N GLU A 13 8.09 1.79 10.05
CA GLU A 13 9.07 2.54 9.28
C GLU A 13 8.39 3.69 8.54
N SER A 14 9.17 4.60 7.99
CA SER A 14 8.63 5.71 7.21
C SER A 14 8.45 5.29 5.75
N PRO A 15 7.37 5.69 5.11
CA PRO A 15 7.18 5.42 3.69
C PRO A 15 8.23 6.10 2.81
N THR A 16 8.55 5.46 1.69
CA THR A 16 9.36 6.04 0.64
C THR A 16 8.43 6.44 -0.51
N ILE A 17 8.23 7.73 -0.67
CA ILE A 17 7.27 8.27 -1.64
C ILE A 17 8.02 9.05 -2.70
N HIS A 18 7.92 8.63 -3.95
CA HIS A 18 8.53 9.37 -5.06
C HIS A 18 7.89 10.75 -5.18
N ASP A 19 8.67 11.75 -5.60
CA ASP A 19 8.23 13.14 -5.69
C ASP A 19 6.98 13.31 -6.55
N SER A 20 6.81 12.48 -7.57
CA SER A 20 5.67 12.54 -8.47
C SER A 20 4.49 11.68 -8.03
N ALA A 21 4.63 10.92 -6.95
CA ALA A 21 3.51 10.12 -6.44
C ALA A 21 2.49 11.00 -5.74
N PHE A 22 1.22 10.63 -5.85
CA PHE A 22 0.12 11.38 -5.27
C PHE A 22 -0.53 10.59 -4.13
N VAL A 23 -0.69 11.24 -2.99
CA VAL A 23 -1.43 10.70 -1.85
C VAL A 23 -2.56 11.66 -1.54
N ALA A 24 -3.79 11.21 -1.78
CA ALA A 24 -4.98 12.04 -1.61
C ALA A 24 -5.33 12.26 -0.13
N ASP A 25 -6.17 13.26 0.10
CA ASP A 25 -6.65 13.57 1.45
C ASP A 25 -7.34 12.34 2.08
N GLY A 26 -7.06 12.13 3.35
CA GLY A 26 -7.63 11.02 4.10
C GLY A 26 -6.98 9.67 3.82
N ALA A 27 -6.12 9.56 2.83
CA ALA A 27 -5.35 8.34 2.61
C ALA A 27 -4.31 8.20 3.73
N ARG A 28 -4.08 6.96 4.15
CA ARG A 28 -3.10 6.62 5.18
C ARG A 28 -2.07 5.68 4.60
N VAL A 29 -0.83 6.13 4.58
CA VAL A 29 0.31 5.35 4.08
C VAL A 29 1.22 5.14 5.28
N ILE A 30 1.24 3.93 5.80
CA ILE A 30 1.82 3.62 7.11
C ILE A 30 2.88 2.53 6.94
N GLY A 31 4.07 2.79 7.48
CA GLY A 31 5.13 1.79 7.57
C GLY A 31 5.96 1.66 6.29
N ASP A 32 6.44 0.47 6.01
CA ASP A 32 7.35 0.18 4.89
C ASP A 32 6.60 0.12 3.55
N VAL A 33 6.11 1.27 3.13
CA VAL A 33 5.42 1.44 1.85
C VAL A 33 6.34 2.19 0.90
N THR A 34 6.49 1.67 -0.31
CA THR A 34 7.20 2.36 -1.39
C THR A 34 6.21 2.72 -2.49
N LEU A 35 6.08 4.02 -2.75
CA LEU A 35 5.29 4.53 -3.86
C LEU A 35 6.25 4.99 -4.95
N LYS A 36 6.22 4.31 -6.10
CA LYS A 36 7.12 4.61 -7.19
C LYS A 36 6.60 5.75 -8.06
N LYS A 37 7.36 6.10 -9.09
CA LYS A 37 7.09 7.25 -9.95
C LYS A 37 5.65 7.23 -10.49
N ASP A 38 4.97 8.37 -10.36
CA ASP A 38 3.62 8.59 -10.88
C ASP A 38 2.57 7.60 -10.36
N SER A 39 2.84 6.93 -9.23
CA SER A 39 1.82 6.14 -8.55
C SER A 39 0.88 7.03 -7.76
N SER A 40 -0.29 6.53 -7.39
CA SER A 40 -1.26 7.31 -6.63
C SER A 40 -2.09 6.45 -5.69
N ILE A 41 -2.33 7.01 -4.51
CA ILE A 41 -3.20 6.43 -3.48
C ILE A 41 -4.32 7.44 -3.26
N TRP A 42 -5.55 7.01 -3.44
CA TRP A 42 -6.69 7.92 -3.48
C TRP A 42 -7.43 8.02 -2.14
N TYR A 43 -8.55 8.73 -2.13
CA TYR A 43 -9.20 9.18 -0.90
C TYR A 43 -9.55 8.03 0.05
N ASN A 44 -9.20 8.19 1.31
CA ASN A 44 -9.53 7.26 2.40
C ASN A 44 -8.99 5.83 2.21
N THR A 45 -8.05 5.64 1.33
CA THR A 45 -7.36 4.36 1.16
C THR A 45 -6.32 4.19 2.25
N VAL A 46 -6.19 2.97 2.76
CA VAL A 46 -5.21 2.63 3.79
C VAL A 46 -4.21 1.63 3.23
N ALA A 47 -2.95 2.01 3.21
CA ALA A 47 -1.84 1.11 2.89
C ALA A 47 -1.00 0.94 4.15
N ARG A 48 -1.18 -0.18 4.84
CA ARG A 48 -0.58 -0.40 6.15
C ARG A 48 0.46 -1.52 6.07
N ALA A 49 1.74 -1.13 6.11
CA ALA A 49 2.88 -2.03 6.01
C ALA A 49 3.62 -2.10 7.36
N ASP A 50 2.96 -2.63 8.36
CA ASP A 50 3.46 -2.67 9.72
C ASP A 50 4.22 -3.96 10.08
N ILE A 51 4.05 -5.02 9.31
CA ILE A 51 4.72 -6.30 9.56
C ILE A 51 5.49 -6.84 8.34
N ASN A 52 5.33 -6.22 7.19
CA ASN A 52 6.04 -6.56 5.96
C ASN A 52 6.03 -5.31 5.07
N LYS A 53 6.31 -5.43 3.77
CA LYS A 53 6.41 -4.29 2.87
C LYS A 53 5.26 -4.24 1.87
N ILE A 54 4.95 -3.02 1.42
CA ILE A 54 4.05 -2.75 0.30
C ILE A 54 4.84 -1.96 -0.74
N ILE A 55 4.80 -2.41 -1.98
CA ILE A 55 5.42 -1.70 -3.11
C ILE A 55 4.35 -1.43 -4.15
N ILE A 56 4.14 -0.16 -4.47
CA ILE A 56 3.23 0.27 -5.53
C ILE A 56 4.08 0.71 -6.71
N GLY A 57 3.94 0.02 -7.83
CA GLY A 57 4.74 0.24 -9.01
C GLY A 57 4.44 1.56 -9.73
N GLU A 58 5.25 1.85 -10.75
CA GLU A 58 5.12 3.09 -11.49
C GLU A 58 3.78 3.17 -12.21
N ARG A 59 3.17 4.35 -12.16
CA ARG A 59 1.88 4.66 -12.80
C ARG A 59 0.71 3.79 -12.32
N SER A 60 0.89 3.06 -11.25
CA SER A 60 -0.18 2.28 -10.63
C SER A 60 -1.00 3.15 -9.69
N ASN A 61 -2.27 2.83 -9.54
CA ASN A 61 -3.13 3.59 -8.65
C ASN A 61 -4.03 2.68 -7.82
N VAL A 62 -4.28 3.11 -6.61
CA VAL A 62 -5.20 2.44 -5.68
C VAL A 62 -6.32 3.42 -5.38
N GLN A 63 -7.51 3.09 -5.83
CA GLN A 63 -8.66 3.97 -5.79
C GLN A 63 -9.29 4.06 -4.39
N ASP A 64 -10.30 4.91 -4.28
CA ASP A 64 -10.91 5.31 -3.01
C ASP A 64 -11.37 4.14 -2.13
N ASN A 65 -11.22 4.29 -0.83
CA ASN A 65 -11.73 3.37 0.20
C ASN A 65 -11.19 1.94 0.11
N SER A 66 -10.04 1.77 -0.50
CA SER A 66 -9.39 0.46 -0.57
C SER A 66 -8.51 0.24 0.65
N VAL A 67 -8.22 -1.01 0.95
CA VAL A 67 -7.34 -1.38 2.06
C VAL A 67 -6.28 -2.34 1.53
N ILE A 68 -5.01 -2.00 1.79
CA ILE A 68 -3.88 -2.87 1.48
C ILE A 68 -3.21 -3.24 2.78
N HIS A 69 -3.17 -4.52 3.06
CA HIS A 69 -2.50 -5.08 4.22
C HIS A 69 -1.77 -6.37 3.84
N LEU A 70 -1.03 -6.93 4.77
CA LEU A 70 -0.08 -7.97 4.44
C LEU A 70 -0.04 -9.06 5.50
N GLU A 71 0.57 -10.19 5.14
CA GLU A 71 0.83 -11.30 6.06
C GLU A 71 2.25 -11.16 6.62
N ASN A 72 2.55 -11.89 7.69
CA ASN A 72 3.89 -11.88 8.28
C ASN A 72 4.96 -12.32 7.29
N ASP A 73 4.65 -13.30 6.46
CA ASP A 73 5.58 -13.90 5.52
C ASP A 73 5.38 -13.45 4.08
N GLN A 74 4.42 -12.58 3.83
CA GLN A 74 4.14 -12.09 2.48
C GLN A 74 3.69 -10.63 2.49
N GLY A 75 4.47 -9.78 1.83
CA GLY A 75 4.10 -8.40 1.57
C GLY A 75 3.13 -8.28 0.39
N VAL A 76 2.90 -7.06 -0.03
CA VAL A 76 2.11 -6.75 -1.23
C VAL A 76 3.02 -6.09 -2.25
N ILE A 77 3.06 -6.63 -3.45
CA ILE A 77 3.78 -6.02 -4.56
C ILE A 77 2.80 -5.79 -5.70
N ILE A 78 2.56 -4.52 -5.98
CA ILE A 78 1.75 -4.11 -7.12
C ILE A 78 2.70 -3.60 -8.19
N GLY A 79 2.65 -4.23 -9.37
CA GLY A 79 3.52 -3.90 -10.49
C GLY A 79 3.21 -2.54 -11.09
N ASN A 80 3.80 -2.26 -12.24
CA ASN A 80 3.58 -1.00 -12.95
C ASN A 80 2.25 -1.04 -13.71
N ASP A 81 1.65 0.14 -13.90
CA ASP A 81 0.44 0.30 -14.73
C ASP A 81 -0.76 -0.53 -14.28
N VAL A 82 -0.90 -0.73 -12.96
CA VAL A 82 -2.00 -1.49 -12.37
C VAL A 82 -3.02 -0.53 -11.78
N THR A 83 -4.30 -0.78 -12.02
CA THR A 83 -5.41 -0.05 -11.37
C THR A 83 -6.12 -0.96 -10.39
N ILE A 84 -6.10 -0.59 -9.12
CA ILE A 84 -6.92 -1.22 -8.08
C ILE A 84 -8.18 -0.37 -7.92
N GLY A 85 -9.32 -0.95 -8.19
CA GLY A 85 -10.59 -0.23 -8.14
C GLY A 85 -11.03 0.16 -6.74
N HIS A 86 -12.18 0.85 -6.67
CA HIS A 86 -12.71 1.35 -5.39
C HIS A 86 -13.11 0.21 -4.46
N ASN A 87 -12.97 0.42 -3.16
CA ASN A 87 -13.40 -0.53 -2.12
C ASN A 87 -12.74 -1.90 -2.23
N ALA A 88 -11.57 -1.99 -2.83
CA ALA A 88 -10.83 -3.25 -2.93
C ALA A 88 -10.13 -3.58 -1.62
N ILE A 89 -10.01 -4.85 -1.34
CA ILE A 89 -9.22 -5.35 -0.22
C ILE A 89 -8.10 -6.21 -0.79
N ILE A 90 -6.87 -5.74 -0.63
CA ILE A 90 -5.68 -6.43 -1.10
C ILE A 90 -4.91 -6.91 0.12
N HIS A 91 -4.65 -8.21 0.19
CA HIS A 91 -4.01 -8.80 1.34
C HIS A 91 -2.97 -9.82 0.90
N GLY A 92 -1.70 -9.58 1.25
CA GLY A 92 -0.59 -10.49 1.03
C GLY A 92 -0.54 -11.12 -0.36
N CYS A 93 -0.21 -10.35 -1.40
CA CYS A 93 -0.18 -10.88 -2.77
C CYS A 93 0.72 -10.08 -3.68
N THR A 94 1.01 -10.63 -4.85
CA THR A 94 1.70 -9.94 -5.92
C THR A 94 0.74 -9.77 -7.09
N ILE A 95 0.58 -8.52 -7.53
CA ILE A 95 -0.25 -8.19 -8.70
C ILE A 95 0.68 -7.61 -9.74
N GLU A 96 0.92 -8.35 -10.79
CA GLU A 96 1.76 -7.91 -11.88
C GLU A 96 0.96 -7.17 -12.94
N LEU A 97 1.69 -6.68 -13.94
CA LEU A 97 1.18 -5.88 -15.01
C LEU A 97 -0.09 -6.46 -15.61
N SER A 98 -1.19 -5.84 -15.35
CA SER A 98 -2.41 -6.05 -16.10
C SER A 98 -3.46 -5.07 -15.65
N LEU A 99 -4.38 -4.78 -16.52
CA LEU A 99 -5.52 -3.94 -16.27
C LEU A 99 -6.49 -4.67 -15.33
N ILE A 100 -6.11 -4.77 -14.06
CA ILE A 100 -6.99 -5.42 -13.11
C ILE A 100 -7.84 -4.36 -12.43
N HIS A 101 -9.11 -4.41 -12.71
CA HIS A 101 -10.13 -3.74 -11.96
C HIS A 101 -10.66 -4.72 -10.91
N ILE A 102 -10.23 -4.51 -9.70
CA ILE A 102 -10.77 -5.26 -8.58
C ILE A 102 -11.75 -4.37 -7.84
#